data_56b760e69565a532cdfaab5ec971f248
#
_entry.id   56b760e69565a532cdfaab5ec971f248
#
_cell.length_a   1.000
_cell.length_b   1.000
_cell.length_c   1.000
_cell.angle_alpha   90.00
_cell.angle_beta   90.00
_cell.angle_gamma   90.00
#
_symmetry.space_group_name_H-M   'P 1'
#
loop_
_entity.id
_entity.type
_entity.pdbx_description
1 polymer ?
#
loop_
_entity_poly.entity_id
_entity_poly.type
_entity_poly.pdbx_seq_one_letter_code
_entity_poly.pdbx_strand_id
1 'polypeptide(L)'
;MFRLLATQLRDQGALVTLEVRTPDGGDVIQEFETTPEVGNVEVLHADSQVVLLQFLTKHSRAYDPLYESGCISIYPTTLQNGWFSVHVVAGHDSLSSYVEELTAAEIPYQVLSLSQSHDTATILTNRQRQFIETALEEGFYDDPRACTLTELAATLDIHKSAASRLRHRAESRLITHVATGFAQ
;
A
#
# COMPACT_ATOMS: atom_id res chain seq x y z
N MET A 1 -1.70 -2.45 15.11
CA MET A 1 -1.48 -2.62 13.67
C MET A 1 -0.17 -1.95 13.29
N PHE A 2 0.70 -2.67 12.58
CA PHE A 2 2.00 -2.16 12.15
C PHE A 2 1.99 -1.95 10.64
N ARG A 3 2.52 -0.83 10.18
CA ARG A 3 2.66 -0.51 8.75
C ARG A 3 4.12 -0.15 8.45
N LEU A 4 4.78 -1.00 7.71
CA LEU A 4 6.12 -0.77 7.21
C LEU A 4 6.04 0.21 6.04
N LEU A 5 6.58 1.40 6.20
CA LEU A 5 6.47 2.48 5.22
C LEU A 5 7.65 2.53 4.25
N ALA A 6 8.81 2.09 4.69
CA ALA A 6 10.03 2.00 3.87
C ALA A 6 11.03 1.03 4.49
N THR A 7 11.84 0.42 3.64
CA THR A 7 13.03 -0.32 4.03
C THR A 7 14.19 0.06 3.13
N GLN A 8 15.34 0.35 3.73
CA GLN A 8 16.58 0.64 3.02
C GLN A 8 17.67 -0.32 3.48
N LEU A 9 18.23 -1.09 2.58
CA LEU A 9 19.35 -1.95 2.90
C LEU A 9 20.61 -1.12 3.25
N ARG A 10 21.34 -1.58 4.25
CA ARG A 10 22.61 -1.03 4.73
C ARG A 10 23.59 -2.19 4.92
N ASP A 11 24.87 -1.89 5.00
CA ASP A 11 25.95 -2.90 5.18
C ASP A 11 25.74 -3.77 6.45
N GLN A 12 25.04 -3.25 7.45
CA GLN A 12 24.82 -3.93 8.74
C GLN A 12 23.38 -4.38 8.98
N GLY A 13 22.53 -4.41 7.94
CA GLY A 13 21.12 -4.78 8.06
C GLY A 13 20.21 -3.89 7.24
N ALA A 14 19.03 -3.62 7.73
CA ALA A 14 18.03 -2.78 7.07
C ALA A 14 17.61 -1.60 7.97
N LEU A 15 17.59 -0.40 7.41
CA LEU A 15 16.96 0.75 8.02
C LEU A 15 15.47 0.71 7.68
N VAL A 16 14.65 0.61 8.71
CA VAL A 16 13.21 0.42 8.60
C VAL A 16 12.49 1.65 9.11
N THR A 17 11.47 2.12 8.37
CA THR A 17 10.53 3.14 8.84
C THR A 17 9.17 2.48 9.05
N LEU A 18 8.68 2.55 10.28
CA LEU A 18 7.49 1.86 10.75
C LEU A 18 6.48 2.82 11.37
N GLU A 19 5.23 2.72 10.95
CA GLU A 19 4.07 3.34 11.60
C GLU A 19 3.38 2.30 12.48
N VAL A 20 3.19 2.59 13.74
CA VAL A 20 2.44 1.76 14.69
C VAL A 20 1.19 2.52 15.13
N ARG A 21 0.03 1.93 14.93
CA ARG A 21 -1.24 2.45 15.45
C ARG A 21 -1.62 1.70 16.71
N THR A 22 -1.59 2.41 17.83
CA THR A 22 -1.85 1.86 19.16
C THR A 22 -2.34 2.98 20.09
N PRO A 23 -3.23 2.67 21.05
CA PRO A 23 -3.57 3.63 22.11
C PRO A 23 -2.44 3.83 23.14
N ASP A 24 -1.45 2.92 23.20
CA ASP A 24 -0.36 2.89 24.17
C ASP A 24 1.01 3.06 23.47
N GLY A 25 1.25 4.25 22.91
CA GLY A 25 2.45 4.54 22.13
C GLY A 25 3.76 4.43 22.91
N GLY A 26 3.75 4.73 24.21
CA GLY A 26 4.95 4.67 25.06
C GLY A 26 5.48 3.26 25.25
N ASP A 27 4.61 2.28 25.43
CA ASP A 27 4.97 0.87 25.62
C ASP A 27 5.63 0.30 24.36
N VAL A 28 5.14 0.71 23.18
CA VAL A 28 5.73 0.27 21.89
C VAL A 28 7.15 0.77 21.72
N ILE A 29 7.42 2.04 22.05
CA ILE A 29 8.78 2.60 21.94
C ILE A 29 9.74 1.81 22.83
N GLN A 30 9.36 1.56 24.07
CA GLN A 30 10.18 0.79 25.02
C GLN A 30 10.41 -0.66 24.55
N GLU A 31 9.41 -1.30 23.95
CA GLU A 31 9.54 -2.64 23.39
C GLU A 31 10.57 -2.67 22.26
N PHE A 32 10.55 -1.70 21.35
CA PHE A 32 11.53 -1.59 20.26
C PHE A 32 12.95 -1.31 20.79
N GLU A 33 13.10 -0.42 21.78
CA GLU A 33 14.42 -0.10 22.38
C GLU A 33 15.03 -1.28 23.12
N THR A 34 14.23 -2.20 23.65
CA THR A 34 14.69 -3.37 24.41
C THR A 34 14.85 -4.64 23.57
N THR A 35 14.42 -4.62 22.30
CA THR A 35 14.51 -5.77 21.39
C THR A 35 15.95 -5.94 20.88
N PRO A 36 16.60 -7.10 21.11
CA PRO A 36 18.03 -7.29 20.79
C PRO A 36 18.40 -7.18 19.31
N GLU A 37 17.45 -7.48 18.40
CA GLU A 37 17.62 -7.42 16.96
C GLU A 37 17.43 -6.02 16.39
N VAL A 38 16.97 -5.08 17.21
CA VAL A 38 16.67 -3.70 16.86
C VAL A 38 17.75 -2.79 17.42
N GLY A 39 18.28 -1.92 16.60
CA GLY A 39 19.27 -0.93 17.00
C GLY A 39 18.91 0.46 16.49
N ASN A 40 19.50 1.48 17.11
CA ASN A 40 19.35 2.87 16.70
C ASN A 40 17.90 3.29 16.51
N VAL A 41 17.06 3.06 17.52
CA VAL A 41 15.65 3.46 17.48
C VAL A 41 15.55 4.98 17.54
N GLU A 42 14.93 5.56 16.56
CA GLU A 42 14.63 6.99 16.48
C GLU A 42 13.12 7.18 16.38
N VAL A 43 12.56 7.99 17.25
CA VAL A 43 11.12 8.37 17.23
C VAL A 43 10.97 9.57 16.33
N LEU A 44 10.40 9.40 15.15
CA LEU A 44 10.15 10.48 14.19
C LEU A 44 8.88 11.26 14.54
N HIS A 45 7.88 10.56 15.09
CA HIS A 45 6.62 11.16 15.56
C HIS A 45 5.98 10.25 16.61
N ALA A 46 5.34 10.85 17.60
CA ALA A 46 4.51 10.12 18.56
C ALA A 46 3.34 10.99 19.03
N ASP A 47 2.13 10.47 18.93
CA ASP A 47 0.93 11.04 19.52
C ASP A 47 0.11 9.95 20.24
N SER A 48 -1.14 10.24 20.60
CA SER A 48 -2.00 9.32 21.34
C SER A 48 -2.52 8.13 20.52
N GLN A 49 -2.27 8.07 19.20
CA GLN A 49 -2.81 7.05 18.33
C GLN A 49 -1.77 6.44 17.40
N VAL A 50 -0.72 7.21 17.09
CA VAL A 50 0.28 6.83 16.06
C VAL A 50 1.67 7.10 16.60
N VAL A 51 2.54 6.11 16.43
CA VAL A 51 3.99 6.23 16.63
C VAL A 51 4.68 5.94 15.30
N LEU A 52 5.56 6.84 14.89
CA LEU A 52 6.41 6.68 13.71
C LEU A 52 7.85 6.48 14.19
N LEU A 53 8.39 5.30 13.92
CA LEU A 53 9.73 4.89 14.31
C LEU A 53 10.63 4.68 13.10
N GLN A 54 11.91 4.99 13.27
CA GLN A 54 12.96 4.53 12.38
C GLN A 54 14.00 3.77 13.18
N PHE A 55 14.43 2.61 12.68
CA PHE A 55 15.40 1.77 13.40
C PHE A 55 16.20 0.90 12.42
N LEU A 56 17.36 0.46 12.88
CA LEU A 56 18.15 -0.56 12.21
C LEU A 56 17.75 -1.94 12.73
N THR A 57 17.52 -2.87 11.82
CA THR A 57 17.35 -4.29 12.17
C THR A 57 18.29 -5.14 11.36
N LYS A 58 18.74 -6.25 11.94
CA LYS A 58 19.44 -7.29 11.20
C LYS A 58 18.48 -7.92 10.19
N HIS A 59 19.02 -8.56 9.16
CA HIS A 59 18.23 -9.24 8.15
C HIS A 59 17.11 -10.08 8.78
N SER A 60 15.90 -9.89 8.28
CA SER A 60 14.74 -10.65 8.73
C SER A 60 14.54 -11.83 7.79
N ARG A 61 14.48 -13.04 8.33
CA ARG A 61 14.21 -14.28 7.59
C ARG A 61 12.98 -14.16 6.67
N ALA A 62 12.00 -13.34 7.05
CA ALA A 62 10.81 -13.09 6.24
C ALA A 62 11.04 -12.12 5.07
N TYR A 63 12.13 -11.33 5.09
CA TYR A 63 12.42 -10.32 4.08
C TYR A 63 13.48 -10.76 3.07
N ASP A 64 14.38 -11.66 3.48
CA ASP A 64 15.48 -12.14 2.64
C ASP A 64 15.00 -12.75 1.31
N PRO A 65 13.97 -13.61 1.25
CA PRO A 65 13.44 -14.14 0.00
C PRO A 65 12.97 -13.06 -0.98
N LEU A 66 12.37 -11.98 -0.50
CA LEU A 66 11.93 -10.87 -1.32
C LEU A 66 13.10 -10.15 -1.98
N TYR A 67 14.18 -9.97 -1.23
CA TYR A 67 15.39 -9.32 -1.72
C TYR A 67 16.19 -10.20 -2.69
N GLU A 68 16.40 -11.47 -2.35
CA GLU A 68 17.19 -12.41 -3.15
C GLU A 68 16.55 -12.71 -4.50
N SER A 69 15.22 -12.74 -4.57
CA SER A 69 14.48 -12.95 -5.83
C SER A 69 14.50 -11.76 -6.79
N GLY A 70 15.00 -10.58 -6.34
CA GLY A 70 14.96 -9.35 -7.12
C GLY A 70 13.56 -8.77 -7.30
N CYS A 71 12.61 -9.17 -6.49
CA CYS A 71 11.27 -8.60 -6.46
C CYS A 71 11.29 -7.22 -5.81
N ILE A 72 10.39 -6.34 -6.27
CA ILE A 72 10.23 -4.99 -5.72
C ILE A 72 8.97 -4.95 -4.88
N SER A 73 9.12 -4.66 -3.57
CA SER A 73 7.97 -4.41 -2.71
C SER A 73 7.44 -3.00 -2.89
N ILE A 74 6.11 -2.88 -2.93
CA ILE A 74 5.40 -1.60 -2.89
C ILE A 74 4.88 -1.38 -1.48
N TYR A 75 5.30 -0.29 -0.89
CA TYR A 75 4.87 0.10 0.45
C TYR A 75 3.49 0.80 0.45
N PRO A 76 2.76 0.77 1.56
CA PRO A 76 3.13 0.15 2.83
C PRO A 76 2.91 -1.37 2.83
N THR A 77 3.82 -2.10 3.47
CA THR A 77 3.59 -3.49 3.91
C THR A 77 2.92 -3.46 5.27
N THR A 78 1.90 -4.26 5.49
CA THR A 78 1.20 -4.33 6.78
C THR A 78 1.51 -5.62 7.51
N LEU A 79 1.66 -5.52 8.85
CA LEU A 79 1.75 -6.67 9.74
C LEU A 79 0.55 -6.67 10.68
N GLN A 80 -0.25 -7.71 10.59
CA GLN A 80 -1.42 -7.89 11.44
C GLN A 80 -1.64 -9.38 11.72
N ASN A 81 -1.96 -9.72 12.97
CA ASN A 81 -2.22 -11.10 13.40
C ASN A 81 -1.14 -12.11 12.99
N GLY A 82 0.12 -11.68 13.00
CA GLY A 82 1.26 -12.53 12.60
C GLY A 82 1.47 -12.69 11.10
N TRP A 83 0.68 -12.02 10.26
CA TRP A 83 0.81 -12.04 8.80
C TRP A 83 1.35 -10.74 8.24
N PHE A 84 2.33 -10.86 7.35
CA PHE A 84 2.74 -9.77 6.48
C PHE A 84 1.91 -9.75 5.21
N SER A 85 1.27 -8.61 4.91
CA SER A 85 0.61 -8.35 3.64
C SER A 85 1.51 -7.50 2.77
N VAL A 86 2.06 -8.08 1.71
CA VAL A 86 3.06 -7.47 0.84
C VAL A 86 2.52 -7.33 -0.57
N HIS A 87 2.67 -6.16 -1.18
CA HIS A 87 2.46 -5.99 -2.62
C HIS A 87 3.81 -6.07 -3.33
N VAL A 88 3.91 -6.96 -4.31
CA VAL A 88 5.15 -7.23 -5.03
C VAL A 88 4.96 -6.97 -6.51
N VAL A 89 5.92 -6.26 -7.11
CA VAL A 89 6.05 -6.12 -8.56
C VAL A 89 7.31 -6.87 -9.00
N ALA A 90 7.14 -7.79 -9.92
CA ALA A 90 8.24 -8.64 -10.39
C ALA A 90 7.98 -9.14 -11.81
N GLY A 91 9.03 -9.52 -12.52
CA GLY A 91 8.94 -10.37 -13.68
C GLY A 91 8.49 -11.78 -13.29
N HIS A 92 8.07 -12.57 -14.28
CA HIS A 92 7.60 -13.95 -14.05
C HIS A 92 8.65 -14.80 -13.32
N ASP A 93 9.89 -14.75 -13.77
CA ASP A 93 10.99 -15.55 -13.23
C ASP A 93 11.32 -15.13 -11.79
N SER A 94 11.39 -13.84 -11.51
CA SER A 94 11.62 -13.31 -10.16
C SER A 94 10.48 -13.69 -9.21
N LEU A 95 9.22 -13.67 -9.66
CA LEU A 95 8.09 -14.09 -8.83
C LEU A 95 8.14 -15.58 -8.52
N SER A 96 8.55 -16.41 -9.50
CA SER A 96 8.73 -17.84 -9.31
C SER A 96 9.84 -18.12 -8.30
N SER A 97 11.00 -17.44 -8.44
CA SER A 97 12.10 -17.50 -7.48
C SER A 97 11.68 -17.08 -6.06
N TYR A 98 10.88 -16.03 -5.94
CA TYR A 98 10.37 -15.58 -4.64
C TYR A 98 9.53 -16.66 -3.94
N VAL A 99 8.65 -17.32 -4.68
CA VAL A 99 7.82 -18.42 -4.15
C VAL A 99 8.67 -19.62 -3.76
N GLU A 100 9.71 -19.95 -4.55
CA GLU A 100 10.65 -21.02 -4.23
C GLU A 100 11.46 -20.71 -2.96
N GLU A 101 11.95 -19.48 -2.81
CA GLU A 101 12.68 -19.02 -1.62
C GLU A 101 11.81 -19.05 -0.35
N LEU A 102 10.56 -18.59 -0.44
CA LEU A 102 9.61 -18.69 0.68
C LEU A 102 9.38 -20.14 1.10
N THR A 103 9.26 -21.04 0.13
CA THR A 103 9.06 -22.48 0.37
C THR A 103 10.30 -23.11 0.99
N ALA A 104 11.49 -22.80 0.47
CA ALA A 104 12.76 -23.30 0.99
C ALA A 104 13.05 -22.80 2.42
N ALA A 105 12.64 -21.59 2.74
CA ALA A 105 12.74 -21.01 4.07
C ALA A 105 11.66 -21.48 5.06
N GLU A 106 10.73 -22.34 4.59
CA GLU A 106 9.55 -22.82 5.36
C GLU A 106 8.68 -21.67 5.88
N ILE A 107 8.55 -20.58 5.08
CA ILE A 107 7.70 -19.44 5.40
C ILE A 107 6.33 -19.70 4.80
N PRO A 108 5.26 -19.80 5.60
CA PRO A 108 3.93 -19.97 5.07
C PRO A 108 3.49 -18.71 4.31
N TYR A 109 2.91 -18.87 3.13
CA TYR A 109 2.41 -17.76 2.32
C TYR A 109 1.05 -18.07 1.71
N GLN A 110 0.33 -17.02 1.36
CA GLN A 110 -0.92 -17.10 0.62
C GLN A 110 -0.94 -16.01 -0.46
N VAL A 111 -1.21 -16.41 -1.71
CA VAL A 111 -1.41 -15.46 -2.80
C VAL A 111 -2.85 -14.95 -2.74
N LEU A 112 -3.02 -13.68 -2.41
CA LEU A 112 -4.33 -13.03 -2.31
C LEU A 112 -4.85 -12.57 -3.67
N SER A 113 -3.93 -12.10 -4.53
CA SER A 113 -4.25 -11.67 -5.88
C SER A 113 -3.02 -11.75 -6.79
N LEU A 114 -3.24 -11.99 -8.07
CA LEU A 114 -2.22 -11.94 -9.11
C LEU A 114 -2.76 -11.14 -10.29
N SER A 115 -2.01 -10.13 -10.73
CA SER A 115 -2.35 -9.32 -11.90
C SER A 115 -1.18 -9.28 -12.86
N GLN A 116 -1.42 -9.53 -14.14
CA GLN A 116 -0.40 -9.48 -15.18
C GLN A 116 -0.14 -8.08 -15.74
N SER A 117 -0.83 -7.06 -15.27
CA SER A 117 -0.66 -5.71 -15.80
C SER A 117 0.29 -4.89 -14.93
N HIS A 118 1.18 -4.15 -15.57
CA HIS A 118 2.07 -3.16 -14.97
C HIS A 118 1.31 -1.98 -14.33
N ASP A 119 0.02 -2.04 -14.37
CA ASP A 119 -0.89 -0.99 -13.97
C ASP A 119 -1.49 -1.33 -12.60
N THR A 120 -0.69 -1.21 -11.54
CA THR A 120 -1.19 -1.08 -10.16
C THR A 120 -2.19 0.08 -10.03
N ALA A 121 -2.37 0.82 -11.11
CA ALA A 121 -3.28 1.94 -11.25
C ALA A 121 -4.65 1.56 -11.84
N THR A 122 -4.96 0.32 -12.21
CA THR A 122 -6.26 0.02 -12.83
C THR A 122 -7.29 -0.53 -11.87
N ILE A 123 -7.46 0.14 -10.73
CA ILE A 123 -8.75 0.11 -10.00
C ILE A 123 -9.85 0.55 -10.99
N LEU A 124 -9.51 1.45 -11.89
CA LEU A 124 -10.39 2.00 -12.90
C LEU A 124 -10.02 1.52 -14.31
N THR A 125 -11.00 1.25 -15.15
CA THR A 125 -10.77 1.13 -16.59
C THR A 125 -10.31 2.47 -17.16
N ASN A 126 -9.63 2.49 -18.32
CA ASN A 126 -9.16 3.73 -18.95
C ASN A 126 -10.27 4.78 -19.07
N ARG A 127 -11.49 4.35 -19.43
CA ARG A 127 -12.64 5.24 -19.57
C ARG A 127 -13.15 5.76 -18.23
N GLN A 128 -13.05 4.97 -17.16
CA GLN A 128 -13.38 5.39 -15.79
C GLN A 128 -12.32 6.34 -15.25
N ARG A 129 -11.06 6.08 -15.54
CA ARG A 129 -9.95 6.95 -15.17
C ARG A 129 -10.09 8.31 -15.83
N GLN A 130 -10.25 8.35 -17.15
CA GLN A 130 -10.49 9.58 -17.91
C GLN A 130 -11.65 10.40 -17.32
N PHE A 131 -12.76 9.73 -16.97
CA PHE A 131 -13.89 10.40 -16.34
C PHE A 131 -13.52 11.05 -15.00
N ILE A 132 -12.80 10.34 -14.13
CA ILE A 132 -12.39 10.86 -12.82
C ILE A 132 -11.39 12.00 -12.98
N GLU A 133 -10.37 11.86 -13.84
CA GLU A 133 -9.38 12.90 -14.13
C GLU A 133 -10.07 14.18 -14.63
N THR A 134 -10.89 14.08 -15.65
CA THR A 134 -11.64 15.24 -16.17
C THR A 134 -12.58 15.84 -15.10
N ALA A 135 -13.22 15.00 -14.28
CA ALA A 135 -14.10 15.46 -13.20
C ALA A 135 -13.33 16.23 -12.10
N LEU A 136 -12.09 15.86 -11.83
CA LEU A 136 -11.22 16.59 -10.90
C LEU A 136 -10.74 17.90 -11.51
N GLU A 137 -10.28 17.88 -12.76
CA GLU A 137 -9.82 19.07 -13.50
C GLU A 137 -10.92 20.13 -13.62
N GLU A 138 -12.16 19.72 -13.90
CA GLU A 138 -13.29 20.62 -14.06
C GLU A 138 -13.96 21.01 -12.71
N GLY A 139 -13.42 20.57 -11.58
CA GLY A 139 -13.92 20.89 -10.24
C GLY A 139 -15.30 20.28 -9.92
N PHE A 140 -15.63 19.14 -10.52
CA PHE A 140 -16.90 18.45 -10.25
C PHE A 140 -17.00 17.96 -8.80
N TYR A 141 -15.87 17.64 -8.18
CA TYR A 141 -15.77 17.17 -6.79
C TYR A 141 -15.44 18.28 -5.79
N ASP A 142 -15.32 19.51 -6.23
CA ASP A 142 -15.04 20.66 -5.35
C ASP A 142 -16.26 21.02 -4.50
N ASP A 143 -16.00 21.74 -3.40
CA ASP A 143 -17.05 22.33 -2.58
C ASP A 143 -16.79 23.85 -2.39
N PRO A 144 -17.55 24.72 -3.01
CA PRO A 144 -18.68 24.46 -3.94
C PRO A 144 -18.22 23.91 -5.29
N ARG A 145 -19.06 23.10 -5.94
CA ARG A 145 -18.77 22.52 -7.25
C ARG A 145 -18.61 23.59 -8.32
N ALA A 146 -17.55 23.48 -9.12
CA ALA A 146 -17.31 24.35 -10.27
C ALA A 146 -17.98 23.83 -11.57
N CYS A 147 -18.29 22.51 -11.64
CA CYS A 147 -18.85 21.86 -12.83
C CYS A 147 -20.04 20.97 -12.47
N THR A 148 -21.03 20.86 -13.37
CA THR A 148 -22.16 19.94 -13.25
C THR A 148 -21.93 18.65 -14.04
N LEU A 149 -22.65 17.57 -13.70
CA LEU A 149 -22.57 16.32 -14.46
C LEU A 149 -22.97 16.48 -15.93
N THR A 150 -23.81 17.46 -16.25
CA THR A 150 -24.24 17.75 -17.63
C THR A 150 -23.10 18.38 -18.42
N GLU A 151 -22.38 19.32 -17.85
CA GLU A 151 -21.19 19.96 -18.44
C GLU A 151 -20.08 18.95 -18.61
N LEU A 152 -19.79 18.16 -17.58
CA LEU A 152 -18.79 17.11 -17.63
C LEU A 152 -19.10 16.05 -18.72
N ALA A 153 -20.37 15.69 -18.89
CA ALA A 153 -20.80 14.79 -19.95
C ALA A 153 -20.56 15.38 -21.35
N ALA A 154 -20.77 16.69 -21.49
CA ALA A 154 -20.48 17.41 -22.75
C ALA A 154 -18.98 17.48 -23.03
N THR A 155 -18.15 17.78 -22.03
CA THR A 155 -16.66 17.78 -22.16
C THR A 155 -16.15 16.39 -22.60
N LEU A 156 -16.76 15.32 -22.10
CA LEU A 156 -16.37 13.94 -22.44
C LEU A 156 -17.06 13.40 -23.72
N ASP A 157 -17.85 14.20 -24.40
CA ASP A 157 -18.65 13.81 -25.58
C ASP A 157 -19.48 12.54 -25.34
N ILE A 158 -20.20 12.48 -24.21
CA ILE A 158 -21.07 11.38 -23.85
C ILE A 158 -22.44 11.87 -23.35
N HIS A 159 -23.45 11.02 -23.44
CA HIS A 159 -24.76 11.30 -22.86
C HIS A 159 -24.67 11.39 -21.31
N LYS A 160 -25.44 12.32 -20.70
CA LYS A 160 -25.55 12.47 -19.23
C LYS A 160 -25.84 11.15 -18.51
N SER A 161 -26.70 10.29 -19.10
CA SER A 161 -27.00 8.98 -18.51
C SER A 161 -25.82 8.01 -18.55
N ALA A 162 -24.96 8.12 -19.57
CA ALA A 162 -23.73 7.35 -19.66
C ALA A 162 -22.69 7.87 -18.65
N ALA A 163 -22.55 9.20 -18.53
CA ALA A 163 -21.71 9.84 -17.52
C ALA A 163 -22.11 9.44 -16.10
N SER A 164 -23.41 9.42 -15.78
CA SER A 164 -23.92 8.99 -14.47
C SER A 164 -23.56 7.54 -14.15
N ARG A 165 -23.71 6.63 -15.11
CA ARG A 165 -23.32 5.21 -14.93
C ARG A 165 -21.82 5.04 -14.80
N LEU A 166 -21.04 5.80 -15.58
CA LEU A 166 -19.59 5.77 -15.56
C LEU A 166 -19.05 6.25 -14.22
N ARG A 167 -19.59 7.39 -13.74
CA ARG A 167 -19.33 7.93 -12.40
C ARG A 167 -19.59 6.88 -11.31
N HIS A 168 -20.81 6.35 -11.26
CA HIS A 168 -21.20 5.40 -10.22
C HIS A 168 -20.26 4.18 -10.17
N ARG A 169 -19.89 3.63 -11.34
CA ARG A 169 -18.97 2.47 -11.41
C ARG A 169 -17.56 2.83 -11.01
N ALA A 170 -17.08 4.03 -11.36
CA ALA A 170 -15.74 4.50 -10.98
C ALA A 170 -15.67 4.77 -9.47
N GLU A 171 -16.63 5.53 -8.94
CA GLU A 171 -16.73 5.83 -7.51
C GLU A 171 -16.87 4.54 -6.68
N SER A 172 -17.72 3.61 -7.08
CA SER A 172 -17.89 2.32 -6.39
C SER A 172 -16.58 1.55 -6.31
N ARG A 173 -15.81 1.48 -7.40
CA ARG A 173 -14.51 0.78 -7.40
C ARG A 173 -13.48 1.47 -6.52
N LEU A 174 -13.39 2.80 -6.57
CA LEU A 174 -12.47 3.58 -5.74
C LEU A 174 -12.83 3.42 -4.25
N ILE A 175 -14.11 3.59 -3.90
CA ILE A 175 -14.60 3.47 -2.53
C ILE A 175 -14.36 2.06 -1.99
N THR A 176 -14.70 1.03 -2.79
CA THR A 176 -14.45 -0.36 -2.39
C THR A 176 -12.96 -0.61 -2.16
N HIS A 177 -12.10 -0.15 -3.06
CA HIS A 177 -10.66 -0.32 -2.93
C HIS A 177 -10.11 0.36 -1.66
N VAL A 178 -10.50 1.60 -1.42
CA VAL A 178 -10.09 2.36 -0.22
C VAL A 178 -10.67 1.71 1.04
N ALA A 179 -11.95 1.35 1.03
CA ALA A 179 -12.61 0.73 2.18
C ALA A 179 -12.02 -0.64 2.53
N THR A 180 -11.68 -1.47 1.53
CA THR A 180 -11.01 -2.75 1.79
C THR A 180 -9.58 -2.56 2.31
N GLY A 181 -8.90 -1.48 1.90
CA GLY A 181 -7.60 -1.10 2.47
C GLY A 181 -7.67 -0.64 3.93
N PHE A 182 -8.82 -0.13 4.39
CA PHE A 182 -9.05 0.21 5.80
C PHE A 182 -9.52 -0.99 6.66
N ALA A 183 -10.01 -2.07 6.04
CA ALA A 183 -10.58 -3.23 6.73
C ALA A 183 -9.58 -4.37 6.93
N GLN A 184 -8.31 -4.17 6.57
CA GLN A 184 -7.23 -5.15 6.75
C GLN A 184 -6.26 -4.75 7.84
#